data_0b6d906c6bfa65c3aa6cff3331e8fb7e
#
_entry.id   0b6d906c6bfa65c3aa6cff3331e8fb7e
#
_cell.length_a   1.000
_cell.length_b   1.000
_cell.length_c   1.000
_cell.angle_alpha   90.00
_cell.angle_beta   90.00
_cell.angle_gamma   90.00
#
_symmetry.space_group_name_H-M   'P 1'
#
loop_
_entity.id
_entity.type
_entity.pdbx_description
1 polymer ?
#
loop_
_entity_poly.entity_id
_entity_poly.type
_entity_poly.pdbx_seq_one_letter_code
_entity_poly.pdbx_strand_id
1 'polypeptide(L)'
;MTCSDYTSAYDQFVLFGDSITQFSHDPLLGFAFGSALQNAYARRLDIINRGFSGYNTDNAVVLFPKIFPSPQKARVRLMTIFFGANDAVLAPYGQHVPLDQYKENLQTILEHPLTKAQNPKIIIITPGPINEYQLQYFDASKGFNTPSRTANNTKLYADACRDVARSLGLPVADLWTAFMNYAGWKDGQPLVGSRDAPANELLSTLLTDGLHFTGTGYKIMYDEVMKVLQATWPEEDPERLPMVFPHWEVAPKPVRR
;
A
#
# COMPACT_ATOMS: atom_id res chain seq x y z
N MET A 1 -24.05 22.54 -22.34
CA MET A 1 -22.80 21.83 -21.94
C MET A 1 -23.23 20.63 -21.15
N THR A 2 -23.15 19.45 -21.72
CA THR A 2 -23.49 18.21 -21.06
C THR A 2 -22.35 17.85 -20.09
N CYS A 3 -22.68 17.39 -18.89
CA CYS A 3 -21.77 17.07 -17.79
C CYS A 3 -20.79 15.89 -18.05
N SER A 4 -20.51 15.57 -19.32
CA SER A 4 -19.78 14.36 -19.73
C SER A 4 -18.30 14.58 -20.09
N ASP A 5 -17.79 15.81 -20.11
CA ASP A 5 -16.47 16.10 -20.67
C ASP A 5 -15.41 16.58 -19.66
N TYR A 6 -15.64 16.41 -18.35
CA TYR A 6 -14.61 16.69 -17.34
C TYR A 6 -13.75 15.45 -17.11
N THR A 7 -12.76 15.24 -17.98
CA THR A 7 -11.59 14.47 -17.60
C THR A 7 -10.72 15.35 -16.69
N SER A 8 -10.24 14.78 -15.57
CA SER A 8 -9.26 15.48 -14.73
C SER A 8 -8.05 15.91 -15.57
N ALA A 9 -7.56 17.13 -15.35
CA ALA A 9 -6.34 17.60 -16.00
C ALA A 9 -5.09 16.81 -15.51
N TYR A 10 -5.20 16.13 -14.38
CA TYR A 10 -4.12 15.33 -13.78
C TYR A 10 -4.40 13.85 -13.93
N ASP A 11 -3.37 13.10 -14.34
CA ASP A 11 -3.35 11.65 -14.20
C ASP A 11 -3.32 11.29 -12.71
N GLN A 12 -3.79 10.10 -12.38
CA GLN A 12 -3.92 9.62 -10.99
C GLN A 12 -2.80 8.66 -10.61
N PHE A 13 -2.33 8.78 -9.38
CA PHE A 13 -1.60 7.76 -8.66
C PHE A 13 -2.55 7.18 -7.59
N VAL A 14 -3.06 5.98 -7.82
CA VAL A 14 -4.03 5.32 -6.93
C VAL A 14 -3.31 4.47 -5.89
N LEU A 15 -3.63 4.69 -4.62
CA LEU A 15 -3.17 3.89 -3.49
C LEU A 15 -4.32 2.97 -3.08
N PHE A 16 -4.27 1.69 -3.46
CA PHE A 16 -5.33 0.73 -3.15
C PHE A 16 -4.88 -0.26 -2.07
N GLY A 17 -5.65 -0.35 -0.98
CA GLY A 17 -5.29 -1.18 0.16
C GLY A 17 -6.31 -1.16 1.30
N ASP A 18 -5.87 -1.60 2.45
CA ASP A 18 -6.65 -1.72 3.68
C ASP A 18 -6.52 -0.49 4.62
N SER A 19 -6.60 -0.71 5.95
CA SER A 19 -6.45 0.34 6.96
C SER A 19 -5.10 1.03 6.91
N ILE A 20 -4.02 0.32 6.60
CA ILE A 20 -2.68 0.90 6.54
C ILE A 20 -2.61 1.92 5.39
N THR A 21 -3.26 1.62 4.26
CA THR A 21 -3.42 2.59 3.17
C THR A 21 -4.37 3.72 3.56
N GLN A 22 -5.51 3.42 4.18
CA GLN A 22 -6.49 4.42 4.60
C GLN A 22 -5.87 5.49 5.50
N PHE A 23 -5.11 5.07 6.52
CA PHE A 23 -4.50 5.96 7.50
C PHE A 23 -3.18 6.61 7.02
N SER A 24 -2.72 6.28 5.83
CA SER A 24 -1.45 6.77 5.29
C SER A 24 -1.39 8.29 5.08
N HIS A 25 -2.51 9.00 5.17
CA HIS A 25 -2.60 10.46 5.10
C HIS A 25 -2.73 11.14 6.47
N ASP A 26 -2.83 10.36 7.55
CA ASP A 26 -3.03 10.91 8.90
C ASP A 26 -1.72 11.55 9.44
N PRO A 27 -1.66 12.88 9.60
CA PRO A 27 -0.48 13.55 10.10
C PRO A 27 -0.27 13.36 11.61
N LEU A 28 -1.27 12.88 12.35
CA LEU A 28 -1.18 12.64 13.78
C LEU A 28 -0.24 11.49 14.13
N LEU A 29 0.03 10.60 13.17
CA LEU A 29 0.98 9.50 13.29
C LEU A 29 2.43 9.93 13.04
N GLY A 30 2.69 11.19 12.73
CA GLY A 30 3.99 11.72 12.33
C GLY A 30 4.14 11.79 10.82
N PHE A 31 5.20 11.17 10.25
CA PHE A 31 5.35 11.13 8.80
C PHE A 31 4.17 10.38 8.17
N ALA A 32 3.51 11.00 7.20
CA ALA A 32 2.33 10.48 6.52
C ALA A 32 2.66 10.16 5.05
N PHE A 33 2.68 8.88 4.70
CA PHE A 33 3.07 8.38 3.37
C PHE A 33 2.27 9.01 2.23
N GLY A 34 0.95 9.01 2.31
CA GLY A 34 0.08 9.55 1.26
C GLY A 34 0.22 11.07 1.13
N SER A 35 0.37 11.78 2.25
CA SER A 35 0.60 13.23 2.25
C SER A 35 1.97 13.58 1.68
N ALA A 36 3.00 12.78 1.94
CA ALA A 36 4.33 12.96 1.36
C ALA A 36 4.32 12.74 -0.15
N LEU A 37 3.60 11.71 -0.64
CA LEU A 37 3.39 11.50 -2.08
C LEU A 37 2.63 12.66 -2.71
N GLN A 38 1.54 13.15 -2.09
CA GLN A 38 0.78 14.30 -2.57
C GLN A 38 1.68 15.55 -2.71
N ASN A 39 2.57 15.76 -1.76
CA ASN A 39 3.54 16.85 -1.84
C ASN A 39 4.57 16.64 -2.95
N ALA A 40 5.15 15.45 -3.06
CA ALA A 40 6.16 15.13 -4.07
C ALA A 40 5.61 15.27 -5.50
N TYR A 41 4.38 14.83 -5.73
CA TYR A 41 3.71 14.88 -7.04
C TYR A 41 2.85 16.14 -7.24
N ALA A 42 2.98 17.16 -6.39
CA ALA A 42 2.23 18.41 -6.52
C ALA A 42 2.33 18.96 -7.95
N ARG A 43 1.16 19.28 -8.56
CA ARG A 43 1.02 19.76 -9.95
C ARG A 43 1.44 18.76 -11.05
N ARG A 44 1.62 17.48 -10.70
CA ARG A 44 2.00 16.39 -11.62
C ARG A 44 0.95 15.29 -11.68
N LEU A 45 0.58 14.76 -10.52
CA LEU A 45 -0.41 13.70 -10.36
C LEU A 45 -1.35 14.00 -9.19
N ASP A 46 -2.58 13.53 -9.29
CA ASP A 46 -3.49 13.44 -8.14
C ASP A 46 -3.22 12.14 -7.38
N ILE A 47 -2.95 12.23 -6.08
CA ILE A 47 -2.80 11.07 -5.21
C ILE A 47 -4.17 10.67 -4.67
N ILE A 48 -4.65 9.51 -5.08
CA ILE A 48 -6.00 9.04 -4.76
C ILE A 48 -5.93 7.90 -3.75
N ASN A 49 -6.26 8.20 -2.48
CA ASN A 49 -6.35 7.18 -1.45
C ASN A 49 -7.61 6.33 -1.63
N ARG A 50 -7.42 5.03 -1.78
CA ARG A 50 -8.44 3.98 -1.83
C ARG A 50 -8.08 2.89 -0.80
N GLY A 51 -7.83 3.32 0.43
CA GLY A 51 -7.67 2.45 1.59
C GLY A 51 -9.03 2.18 2.25
N PHE A 52 -9.26 0.94 2.65
CA PHE A 52 -10.50 0.47 3.27
C PHE A 52 -10.18 -0.32 4.54
N SER A 53 -10.32 0.33 5.68
CA SER A 53 -10.00 -0.27 6.98
C SER A 53 -10.74 -1.58 7.22
N GLY A 54 -10.00 -2.61 7.61
CA GLY A 54 -10.53 -3.94 7.89
C GLY A 54 -10.77 -4.83 6.66
N TYR A 55 -10.61 -4.31 5.44
CA TYR A 55 -10.83 -5.10 4.22
C TYR A 55 -9.66 -6.04 3.95
N ASN A 56 -10.01 -7.25 3.50
CA ASN A 56 -9.11 -8.26 2.94
C ASN A 56 -9.23 -8.33 1.41
N THR A 57 -8.53 -9.24 0.77
CA THR A 57 -8.56 -9.36 -0.70
C THR A 57 -9.89 -9.87 -1.25
N ASP A 58 -10.69 -10.65 -0.52
CA ASP A 58 -12.06 -11.03 -0.94
C ASP A 58 -12.94 -9.78 -1.09
N ASN A 59 -12.86 -8.85 -0.12
CA ASN A 59 -13.56 -7.58 -0.21
C ASN A 59 -13.02 -6.72 -1.36
N ALA A 60 -11.69 -6.73 -1.54
CA ALA A 60 -11.02 -5.92 -2.56
C ALA A 60 -11.44 -6.32 -3.98
N VAL A 61 -11.56 -7.61 -4.29
CA VAL A 61 -12.02 -8.10 -5.60
C VAL A 61 -13.42 -7.58 -5.93
N VAL A 62 -14.34 -7.63 -4.96
CA VAL A 62 -15.73 -7.17 -5.14
C VAL A 62 -15.82 -5.65 -5.27
N LEU A 63 -14.95 -4.94 -4.54
CA LEU A 63 -14.95 -3.48 -4.49
C LEU A 63 -14.27 -2.85 -5.71
N PHE A 64 -13.17 -3.45 -6.19
CA PHE A 64 -12.30 -2.90 -7.22
C PHE A 64 -13.05 -2.34 -8.44
N PRO A 65 -13.96 -3.08 -9.10
CA PRO A 65 -14.69 -2.56 -10.27
C PRO A 65 -15.64 -1.39 -9.96
N LYS A 66 -15.94 -1.14 -8.69
CA LYS A 66 -16.83 -0.05 -8.27
C LYS A 66 -16.08 1.25 -8.04
N ILE A 67 -14.78 1.17 -7.70
CA ILE A 67 -13.97 2.33 -7.29
C ILE A 67 -12.88 2.70 -8.30
N PHE A 68 -12.46 1.74 -9.14
CA PHE A 68 -11.40 1.97 -10.10
C PHE A 68 -11.98 2.60 -11.37
N PRO A 69 -11.47 3.76 -11.84
CA PRO A 69 -12.08 4.48 -12.93
C PRO A 69 -11.87 3.77 -14.27
N SER A 70 -12.85 3.88 -15.18
CA SER A 70 -12.61 3.57 -16.59
C SER A 70 -11.71 4.64 -17.24
N PRO A 71 -10.99 4.34 -18.33
CA PRO A 71 -10.14 5.31 -19.02
C PRO A 71 -10.87 6.57 -19.50
N GLN A 72 -12.20 6.47 -19.70
CA GLN A 72 -13.03 7.61 -20.10
C GLN A 72 -13.31 8.59 -18.94
N LYS A 73 -13.18 8.15 -17.69
CA LYS A 73 -13.45 8.99 -16.51
C LYS A 73 -12.19 9.64 -15.96
N ALA A 74 -11.09 8.87 -15.87
CA ALA A 74 -9.80 9.36 -15.43
C ALA A 74 -8.71 8.40 -15.89
N ARG A 75 -7.51 8.90 -16.09
CA ARG A 75 -6.32 8.09 -16.38
C ARG A 75 -5.60 7.74 -15.09
N VAL A 76 -5.46 6.44 -14.82
CA VAL A 76 -4.58 5.95 -13.75
C VAL A 76 -3.20 5.69 -14.34
N ARG A 77 -2.20 6.47 -13.93
CA ARG A 77 -0.82 6.37 -14.39
C ARG A 77 0.02 5.46 -13.53
N LEU A 78 -0.14 5.58 -12.22
CA LEU A 78 0.56 4.79 -11.21
C LEU A 78 -0.45 4.18 -10.26
N MET A 79 -0.14 3.00 -9.72
CA MET A 79 -0.97 2.33 -8.72
C MET A 79 -0.10 1.57 -7.73
N THR A 80 -0.42 1.64 -6.44
CA THR A 80 0.05 0.65 -5.46
C THR A 80 -1.09 -0.28 -5.09
N ILE A 81 -0.76 -1.56 -4.85
CA ILE A 81 -1.67 -2.56 -4.27
C ILE A 81 -1.05 -3.04 -2.97
N PHE A 82 -1.76 -2.86 -1.86
CA PHE A 82 -1.25 -3.16 -0.53
C PHE A 82 -2.33 -3.83 0.34
N PHE A 83 -2.40 -5.14 0.27
CA PHE A 83 -3.27 -6.02 1.06
C PHE A 83 -2.48 -7.19 1.63
N GLY A 84 -3.09 -7.92 2.56
CA GLY A 84 -2.53 -9.11 3.18
C GLY A 84 -2.49 -9.05 4.70
N ALA A 85 -2.52 -7.86 5.29
CA ALA A 85 -2.53 -7.69 6.74
C ALA A 85 -3.79 -8.26 7.40
N ASN A 86 -4.95 -8.17 6.72
CA ASN A 86 -6.21 -8.75 7.17
C ASN A 86 -6.39 -10.18 6.68
N ASP A 87 -5.90 -10.51 5.49
CA ASP A 87 -5.92 -11.87 4.95
C ASP A 87 -5.15 -12.85 5.84
N ALA A 88 -4.01 -12.40 6.40
CA ALA A 88 -3.15 -13.16 7.31
C ALA A 88 -3.74 -13.38 8.71
N VAL A 89 -4.96 -12.94 8.98
CA VAL A 89 -5.69 -13.31 10.21
C VAL A 89 -5.85 -14.81 10.26
N LEU A 90 -5.71 -15.40 11.45
CA LEU A 90 -5.86 -16.85 11.64
C LEU A 90 -7.33 -17.28 11.57
N ALA A 91 -7.61 -18.47 11.04
CA ALA A 91 -8.92 -19.09 11.21
C ALA A 91 -9.15 -19.40 12.70
N PRO A 92 -10.38 -19.25 13.24
CA PRO A 92 -11.64 -19.01 12.53
C PRO A 92 -12.07 -17.53 12.46
N TYR A 93 -11.16 -16.57 12.66
CA TYR A 93 -11.51 -15.15 12.63
C TYR A 93 -11.97 -14.71 11.22
N GLY A 94 -13.02 -13.88 11.17
CA GLY A 94 -13.77 -13.58 9.95
C GLY A 94 -13.03 -12.81 8.85
N GLN A 95 -11.82 -12.29 9.12
CA GLN A 95 -11.02 -11.62 8.09
C GLN A 95 -10.07 -12.58 7.36
N HIS A 96 -9.90 -13.81 7.86
CA HIS A 96 -9.01 -14.80 7.27
C HIS A 96 -9.37 -15.07 5.80
N VAL A 97 -8.36 -15.02 4.93
CA VAL A 97 -8.45 -15.49 3.54
C VAL A 97 -7.37 -16.57 3.36
N PRO A 98 -7.72 -17.78 2.92
CA PRO A 98 -6.72 -18.83 2.67
C PRO A 98 -5.62 -18.35 1.70
N LEU A 99 -4.39 -18.80 1.90
CA LEU A 99 -3.21 -18.30 1.19
C LEU A 99 -3.33 -18.40 -0.34
N ASP A 100 -3.89 -19.51 -0.85
CA ASP A 100 -4.09 -19.69 -2.29
C ASP A 100 -5.17 -18.72 -2.82
N GLN A 101 -6.25 -18.52 -2.07
CA GLN A 101 -7.29 -17.55 -2.42
C GLN A 101 -6.75 -16.12 -2.41
N TYR A 102 -5.86 -15.77 -1.46
CA TYR A 102 -5.18 -14.48 -1.45
C TYR A 102 -4.38 -14.24 -2.73
N LYS A 103 -3.63 -15.26 -3.21
CA LYS A 103 -2.89 -15.18 -4.48
C LYS A 103 -3.84 -14.97 -5.66
N GLU A 104 -4.91 -15.76 -5.75
CA GLU A 104 -5.93 -15.65 -6.80
C GLU A 104 -6.61 -14.28 -6.81
N ASN A 105 -6.92 -13.75 -5.63
CA ASN A 105 -7.54 -12.45 -5.49
C ASN A 105 -6.61 -11.32 -5.98
N LEU A 106 -5.33 -11.36 -5.62
CA LEU A 106 -4.35 -10.40 -6.14
C LEU A 106 -4.26 -10.50 -7.67
N GLN A 107 -4.17 -11.70 -8.24
CA GLN A 107 -4.14 -11.90 -9.69
C GLN A 107 -5.42 -11.36 -10.35
N THR A 108 -6.59 -11.62 -9.75
CA THR A 108 -7.88 -11.13 -10.24
C THR A 108 -7.91 -9.60 -10.36
N ILE A 109 -7.38 -8.88 -9.36
CA ILE A 109 -7.30 -7.41 -9.39
C ILE A 109 -6.29 -6.95 -10.45
N LEU A 110 -5.12 -7.58 -10.51
CA LEU A 110 -4.04 -7.23 -11.42
C LEU A 110 -4.42 -7.47 -12.88
N GLU A 111 -5.16 -8.53 -13.15
CA GLU A 111 -5.61 -8.91 -14.48
C GLU A 111 -7.01 -8.42 -14.82
N HIS A 112 -7.66 -7.67 -13.94
CA HIS A 112 -9.01 -7.17 -14.15
C HIS A 112 -9.11 -6.35 -15.46
N PRO A 113 -10.22 -6.47 -16.22
CA PRO A 113 -10.38 -5.72 -17.48
C PRO A 113 -10.14 -4.20 -17.35
N LEU A 114 -10.55 -3.59 -16.24
CA LEU A 114 -10.28 -2.18 -15.97
C LEU A 114 -8.78 -1.90 -15.76
N THR A 115 -8.06 -2.78 -15.08
CA THR A 115 -6.60 -2.68 -14.91
C THR A 115 -5.91 -2.77 -16.26
N LYS A 116 -6.29 -3.75 -17.09
CA LYS A 116 -5.77 -3.90 -18.45
C LYS A 116 -6.10 -2.71 -19.35
N ALA A 117 -7.31 -2.15 -19.25
CA ALA A 117 -7.72 -0.99 -20.03
C ALA A 117 -6.99 0.29 -19.63
N GLN A 118 -6.69 0.49 -18.34
CA GLN A 118 -5.92 1.62 -17.82
C GLN A 118 -4.41 1.44 -18.08
N ASN A 119 -3.93 0.20 -18.03
CA ASN A 119 -2.51 -0.18 -18.15
C ASN A 119 -1.60 0.69 -17.25
N PRO A 120 -1.89 0.80 -15.94
CA PRO A 120 -1.08 1.61 -15.04
C PRO A 120 0.25 0.92 -14.74
N LYS A 121 1.26 1.71 -14.37
CA LYS A 121 2.48 1.19 -13.75
C LYS A 121 2.14 0.79 -12.30
N ILE A 122 2.27 -0.50 -11.97
CA ILE A 122 1.82 -1.05 -10.69
C ILE A 122 3.02 -1.45 -9.84
N ILE A 123 3.02 -1.01 -8.58
CA ILE A 123 3.92 -1.50 -7.52
C ILE A 123 3.08 -2.31 -6.54
N ILE A 124 3.45 -3.56 -6.32
CA ILE A 124 2.86 -4.37 -5.25
C ILE A 124 3.68 -4.14 -3.99
N ILE A 125 3.00 -3.95 -2.85
CA ILE A 125 3.63 -3.77 -1.56
C ILE A 125 3.36 -5.02 -0.72
N THR A 126 4.42 -5.67 -0.20
CA THR A 126 4.24 -6.82 0.69
C THR A 126 3.60 -6.39 2.00
N PRO A 127 2.69 -7.17 2.61
CA PRO A 127 2.28 -6.91 3.99
C PRO A 127 3.50 -6.84 4.90
N GLY A 128 3.48 -5.88 5.84
CA GLY A 128 4.54 -5.71 6.83
C GLY A 128 4.57 -6.84 7.85
N PRO A 129 5.67 -7.03 8.60
CA PRO A 129 5.68 -7.94 9.73
C PRO A 129 4.78 -7.40 10.83
N ILE A 130 4.29 -8.28 11.70
CA ILE A 130 3.57 -7.92 12.91
C ILE A 130 4.45 -8.07 14.15
N ASN A 131 4.03 -7.42 15.24
CA ASN A 131 4.63 -7.60 16.56
C ASN A 131 3.62 -8.24 17.51
N GLU A 132 3.75 -9.53 17.77
CA GLU A 132 2.85 -10.31 18.62
C GLU A 132 2.82 -9.80 20.08
N TYR A 133 3.89 -9.13 20.52
CA TYR A 133 3.97 -8.53 21.86
C TYR A 133 3.05 -7.32 22.03
N GLN A 134 2.93 -6.47 21.00
CA GLN A 134 2.01 -5.35 20.97
C GLN A 134 0.60 -5.80 20.60
N LEU A 135 0.49 -6.70 19.60
CA LEU A 135 -0.79 -7.14 19.03
C LEU A 135 -1.70 -7.83 20.08
N GLN A 136 -1.13 -8.50 21.09
CA GLN A 136 -1.91 -9.12 22.17
C GLN A 136 -2.84 -8.12 22.90
N TYR A 137 -2.39 -6.88 23.07
CA TYR A 137 -3.19 -5.85 23.74
C TYR A 137 -4.32 -5.36 22.82
N PHE A 138 -4.03 -5.24 21.52
CA PHE A 138 -5.03 -4.93 20.51
C PHE A 138 -6.07 -6.05 20.41
N ASP A 139 -5.66 -7.30 20.33
CA ASP A 139 -6.53 -8.47 20.29
C ASP A 139 -7.43 -8.55 21.54
N ALA A 140 -6.86 -8.35 22.73
CA ALA A 140 -7.63 -8.30 23.97
C ALA A 140 -8.68 -7.18 23.98
N SER A 141 -8.36 -6.00 23.44
CA SER A 141 -9.30 -4.89 23.29
C SER A 141 -10.48 -5.20 22.36
N LYS A 142 -10.31 -6.15 21.44
CA LYS A 142 -11.35 -6.66 20.55
C LYS A 142 -12.09 -7.87 21.09
N GLY A 143 -11.74 -8.32 22.31
CA GLY A 143 -12.35 -9.49 22.95
C GLY A 143 -11.81 -10.82 22.42
N PHE A 144 -10.67 -10.82 21.74
CA PHE A 144 -10.03 -12.06 21.27
C PHE A 144 -9.25 -12.72 22.42
N ASN A 145 -9.53 -14.00 22.67
CA ASN A 145 -8.87 -14.79 23.71
C ASN A 145 -7.63 -15.55 23.21
N THR A 146 -7.43 -15.56 21.91
CA THR A 146 -6.27 -16.17 21.24
C THR A 146 -5.70 -15.18 20.21
N PRO A 147 -4.40 -15.30 19.86
CA PRO A 147 -3.81 -14.43 18.87
C PRO A 147 -4.59 -14.42 17.55
N SER A 148 -4.89 -13.25 17.03
CA SER A 148 -5.56 -13.12 15.73
C SER A 148 -4.58 -13.34 14.56
N ARG A 149 -3.30 -13.14 14.78
CA ARG A 149 -2.22 -13.28 13.79
C ARG A 149 -0.96 -13.80 14.46
N THR A 150 -0.06 -14.40 13.65
CA THR A 150 1.32 -14.70 14.05
C THR A 150 2.32 -14.15 13.04
N ALA A 151 3.53 -13.85 13.50
CA ALA A 151 4.62 -13.38 12.65
C ALA A 151 4.93 -14.38 11.53
N ASN A 152 4.92 -15.68 11.87
CA ASN A 152 5.12 -16.77 10.92
C ASN A 152 4.02 -16.79 9.84
N ASN A 153 2.75 -16.69 10.22
CA ASN A 153 1.65 -16.66 9.26
C ASN A 153 1.72 -15.43 8.36
N THR A 154 1.97 -14.25 8.92
CA THR A 154 2.07 -12.99 8.13
C THR A 154 3.22 -13.07 7.11
N LYS A 155 4.35 -13.71 7.47
CA LYS A 155 5.45 -13.95 6.53
C LYS A 155 4.99 -14.75 5.31
N LEU A 156 4.13 -15.77 5.47
CA LEU A 156 3.62 -16.56 4.34
C LEU A 156 2.86 -15.68 3.33
N TYR A 157 2.10 -14.70 3.80
CA TYR A 157 1.38 -13.76 2.91
C TYR A 157 2.35 -12.77 2.24
N ALA A 158 3.41 -12.34 2.92
CA ALA A 158 4.45 -11.54 2.28
C ALA A 158 5.19 -12.34 1.19
N ASP A 159 5.51 -13.60 1.45
CA ASP A 159 6.12 -14.50 0.45
C ASP A 159 5.19 -14.74 -0.73
N ALA A 160 3.91 -15.03 -0.48
CA ALA A 160 2.89 -15.21 -1.52
C ALA A 160 2.70 -13.95 -2.38
N CYS A 161 2.75 -12.76 -1.77
CA CYS A 161 2.70 -11.48 -2.46
C CYS A 161 3.88 -11.33 -3.44
N ARG A 162 5.10 -11.65 -3.00
CA ARG A 162 6.32 -11.65 -3.86
C ARG A 162 6.19 -12.64 -5.02
N ASP A 163 5.63 -13.84 -4.75
CA ASP A 163 5.46 -14.87 -5.77
C ASP A 163 4.47 -14.44 -6.85
N VAL A 164 3.33 -13.85 -6.48
CA VAL A 164 2.37 -13.28 -7.44
C VAL A 164 3.02 -12.17 -8.27
N ALA A 165 3.72 -11.24 -7.63
CA ALA A 165 4.40 -10.16 -8.34
C ALA A 165 5.43 -10.71 -9.35
N ARG A 166 6.25 -11.67 -8.92
CA ARG A 166 7.26 -12.32 -9.77
C ARG A 166 6.61 -13.02 -10.96
N SER A 167 5.52 -13.74 -10.75
CA SER A 167 4.82 -14.47 -11.83
C SER A 167 4.26 -13.55 -12.92
N LEU A 168 3.94 -12.30 -12.55
CA LEU A 168 3.39 -11.28 -13.45
C LEU A 168 4.43 -10.25 -13.91
N GLY A 169 5.70 -10.40 -13.51
CA GLY A 169 6.78 -9.46 -13.86
C GLY A 169 6.60 -8.06 -13.27
N LEU A 170 5.93 -7.94 -12.12
CA LEU A 170 5.65 -6.65 -11.48
C LEU A 170 6.70 -6.32 -10.41
N PRO A 171 7.07 -5.05 -10.26
CA PRO A 171 7.97 -4.61 -9.20
C PRO A 171 7.31 -4.68 -7.83
N VAL A 172 8.13 -4.97 -6.81
CA VAL A 172 7.71 -5.13 -5.42
C VAL A 172 8.41 -4.12 -4.54
N ALA A 173 7.66 -3.35 -3.77
CA ALA A 173 8.16 -2.65 -2.59
C ALA A 173 8.11 -3.65 -1.41
N ASP A 174 9.25 -4.24 -1.09
CA ASP A 174 9.36 -5.31 -0.10
C ASP A 174 9.42 -4.76 1.33
N LEU A 175 8.27 -4.31 1.79
CA LEU A 175 8.14 -3.68 3.10
C LEU A 175 8.39 -4.66 4.25
N TRP A 176 8.01 -5.94 4.08
CA TRP A 176 8.30 -6.95 5.08
C TRP A 176 9.80 -7.04 5.37
N THR A 177 10.61 -7.18 4.31
CA THR A 177 12.07 -7.27 4.43
C THR A 177 12.67 -5.95 4.94
N ALA A 178 12.16 -4.80 4.51
CA ALA A 178 12.63 -3.50 4.97
C ALA A 178 12.44 -3.31 6.48
N PHE A 179 11.27 -3.69 7.02
CA PHE A 179 11.00 -3.63 8.46
C PHE A 179 11.85 -4.65 9.25
N MET A 180 11.99 -5.88 8.75
CA MET A 180 12.81 -6.91 9.39
C MET A 180 14.29 -6.51 9.43
N ASN A 181 14.81 -5.90 8.36
CA ASN A 181 16.17 -5.36 8.31
C ASN A 181 16.36 -4.20 9.31
N TYR A 182 15.37 -3.28 9.39
CA TYR A 182 15.41 -2.19 10.37
C TYR A 182 15.43 -2.72 11.81
N ALA A 183 14.69 -3.79 12.07
CA ALA A 183 14.66 -4.46 13.36
C ALA A 183 15.90 -5.33 13.65
N GLY A 184 16.86 -5.41 12.71
CA GLY A 184 18.11 -6.15 12.87
C GLY A 184 17.99 -7.66 12.69
N TRP A 185 16.89 -8.15 12.14
CA TRP A 185 16.70 -9.57 11.86
C TRP A 185 17.64 -10.07 10.77
N LYS A 186 18.11 -11.29 10.92
CA LYS A 186 18.93 -11.99 9.91
C LYS A 186 18.30 -13.33 9.57
N ASP A 187 18.43 -13.72 8.32
CA ASP A 187 17.92 -15.00 7.85
C ASP A 187 18.44 -16.17 8.69
N GLY A 188 17.58 -17.16 8.93
CA GLY A 188 17.86 -18.30 9.80
C GLY A 188 17.65 -18.06 11.30
N GLN A 189 17.36 -16.84 11.74
CA GLN A 189 16.98 -16.54 13.13
C GLN A 189 15.46 -16.64 13.31
N PRO A 190 14.96 -16.87 14.55
CA PRO A 190 13.55 -16.70 14.88
C PRO A 190 13.06 -15.32 14.42
N LEU A 191 11.82 -15.24 13.94
CA LEU A 191 11.29 -13.98 13.40
C LEU A 191 11.18 -12.94 14.51
N VAL A 192 11.76 -11.77 14.28
CA VAL A 192 11.51 -10.60 15.12
C VAL A 192 10.01 -10.28 15.10
N GLY A 193 9.44 -10.01 16.27
CA GLY A 193 8.00 -9.83 16.45
C GLY A 193 7.24 -11.10 16.80
N SER A 194 7.82 -12.30 16.60
CA SER A 194 7.27 -13.56 17.10
C SER A 194 7.52 -13.73 18.60
N ARG A 195 6.66 -14.50 19.27
CA ARG A 195 6.87 -14.97 20.65
C ARG A 195 8.02 -15.98 20.78
N ASP A 196 8.49 -16.54 19.68
CA ASP A 196 9.67 -17.43 19.64
C ASP A 196 10.99 -16.65 19.72
N ALA A 197 10.96 -15.32 19.59
CA ALA A 197 12.09 -14.42 19.75
C ALA A 197 11.84 -13.42 20.89
N PRO A 198 12.89 -12.85 21.50
CA PRO A 198 12.71 -11.75 22.46
C PRO A 198 11.97 -10.56 21.85
N ALA A 199 11.27 -9.79 22.70
CA ALA A 199 10.67 -8.53 22.28
C ALA A 199 11.73 -7.61 21.65
N ASN A 200 11.36 -6.97 20.53
CA ASN A 200 12.29 -6.13 19.78
C ASN A 200 11.80 -4.67 19.80
N GLU A 201 12.59 -3.80 20.42
CA GLU A 201 12.25 -2.38 20.56
C GLU A 201 12.22 -1.66 19.23
N LEU A 202 13.12 -1.98 18.29
CA LEU A 202 13.14 -1.33 16.98
C LEU A 202 11.87 -1.64 16.19
N LEU A 203 11.42 -2.91 16.14
CA LEU A 203 10.16 -3.25 15.50
C LEU A 203 8.99 -2.53 16.20
N SER A 204 9.03 -2.42 17.53
CA SER A 204 7.97 -1.73 18.29
C SER A 204 7.84 -0.25 17.92
N THR A 205 8.94 0.41 17.49
CA THR A 205 8.89 1.81 17.04
C THR A 205 8.22 2.00 15.68
N LEU A 206 8.10 0.94 14.89
CA LEU A 206 7.48 0.99 13.56
C LEU A 206 5.96 0.80 13.61
N LEU A 207 5.44 0.21 14.70
CA LEU A 207 4.06 -0.23 14.82
C LEU A 207 3.39 0.43 16.03
N THR A 208 2.13 0.85 15.88
CA THR A 208 1.34 1.48 16.95
C THR A 208 0.74 0.44 17.89
N ASP A 209 0.21 -0.63 17.34
CA ASP A 209 -0.56 -1.69 18.04
C ASP A 209 -0.08 -3.11 17.66
N GLY A 210 1.08 -3.19 17.03
CA GLY A 210 1.65 -4.45 16.54
C GLY A 210 1.26 -4.79 15.10
N LEU A 211 0.44 -3.95 14.44
CA LEU A 211 -0.02 -4.10 13.06
C LEU A 211 0.07 -2.79 12.26
N HIS A 212 -0.58 -1.72 12.75
CA HIS A 212 -0.64 -0.43 12.06
C HIS A 212 0.64 0.37 12.26
N PHE A 213 0.99 1.21 11.27
CA PHE A 213 2.28 1.89 11.22
C PHE A 213 2.31 3.19 12.02
N THR A 214 3.45 3.45 12.63
CA THR A 214 3.84 4.79 13.11
C THR A 214 4.33 5.64 11.92
N GLY A 215 4.62 6.91 12.17
CA GLY A 215 5.28 7.76 11.18
C GLY A 215 6.62 7.19 10.69
N THR A 216 7.39 6.51 11.55
CA THR A 216 8.64 5.84 11.15
C THR A 216 8.36 4.67 10.20
N GLY A 217 7.32 3.86 10.47
CA GLY A 217 6.90 2.79 9.57
C GLY A 217 6.45 3.33 8.21
N TYR A 218 5.64 4.39 8.17
CA TYR A 218 5.25 5.05 6.93
C TYR A 218 6.41 5.71 6.17
N LYS A 219 7.44 6.18 6.88
CA LYS A 219 8.65 6.71 6.22
C LYS A 219 9.42 5.61 5.49
N ILE A 220 9.58 4.44 6.10
CA ILE A 220 10.20 3.28 5.43
C ILE A 220 9.37 2.85 4.22
N MET A 221 8.03 2.82 4.34
CA MET A 221 7.14 2.51 3.22
C MET A 221 7.32 3.50 2.05
N TYR A 222 7.43 4.79 2.36
CA TYR A 222 7.69 5.83 1.36
C TYR A 222 9.02 5.59 0.64
N ASP A 223 10.08 5.34 1.40
CA ASP A 223 11.42 5.14 0.86
C ASP A 223 11.48 3.90 -0.05
N GLU A 224 10.86 2.79 0.36
CA GLU A 224 10.82 1.57 -0.45
C GLU A 224 9.98 1.74 -1.73
N VAL A 225 8.82 2.40 -1.65
CA VAL A 225 8.00 2.67 -2.84
C VAL A 225 8.73 3.59 -3.80
N MET A 226 9.35 4.67 -3.32
CA MET A 226 10.08 5.60 -4.16
C MET A 226 11.34 4.98 -4.77
N LYS A 227 12.06 4.17 -4.01
CA LYS A 227 13.23 3.40 -4.49
C LYS A 227 12.85 2.48 -5.67
N VAL A 228 11.76 1.73 -5.53
CA VAL A 228 11.25 0.83 -6.57
C VAL A 228 10.80 1.63 -7.80
N LEU A 229 10.07 2.71 -7.60
CA LEU A 229 9.60 3.59 -8.67
C LEU A 229 10.76 4.17 -9.46
N GLN A 230 11.76 4.74 -8.77
CA GLN A 230 12.94 5.36 -9.40
C GLN A 230 13.82 4.35 -10.15
N ALA A 231 13.93 3.12 -9.62
CA ALA A 231 14.70 2.06 -10.27
C ALA A 231 13.99 1.49 -11.50
N THR A 232 12.66 1.38 -11.47
CA THR A 232 11.87 0.71 -12.53
C THR A 232 11.43 1.70 -13.63
N TRP A 233 10.98 2.89 -13.20
CA TRP A 233 10.44 3.91 -14.11
C TRP A 233 10.98 5.30 -13.73
N PRO A 234 12.26 5.58 -13.99
CA PRO A 234 12.89 6.84 -13.61
C PRO A 234 12.20 8.09 -14.20
N GLU A 235 11.42 7.94 -15.26
CA GLU A 235 10.60 9.01 -15.84
C GLU A 235 9.36 9.36 -14.99
N GLU A 236 8.98 8.50 -14.04
CA GLU A 236 7.88 8.74 -13.10
C GLU A 236 8.36 9.37 -11.79
N ASP A 237 9.67 9.52 -11.60
CA ASP A 237 10.22 10.24 -10.46
C ASP A 237 9.66 11.67 -10.43
N PRO A 238 9.09 12.13 -9.29
CA PRO A 238 8.55 13.48 -9.18
C PRO A 238 9.54 14.59 -9.53
N GLU A 239 10.84 14.35 -9.36
CA GLU A 239 11.88 15.32 -9.77
C GLU A 239 12.06 15.39 -11.31
N ARG A 240 11.61 14.38 -12.04
CA ARG A 240 11.73 14.28 -13.51
C ARG A 240 10.40 14.43 -14.23
N LEU A 241 9.30 14.03 -13.58
CA LEU A 241 7.98 14.12 -14.18
C LEU A 241 7.59 15.60 -14.36
N PRO A 242 7.28 16.06 -15.59
CA PRO A 242 6.94 17.46 -15.83
C PRO A 242 5.64 17.84 -15.14
N MET A 243 5.55 19.11 -14.72
CA MET A 243 4.30 19.69 -14.24
C MET A 243 3.28 19.77 -15.38
N VAL A 244 2.01 19.50 -15.07
CA VAL A 244 0.90 19.60 -16.05
C VAL A 244 0.69 21.04 -16.53
N PHE A 245 0.84 22.02 -15.62
CA PHE A 245 0.77 23.44 -15.95
C PHE A 245 2.09 24.11 -15.71
N PRO A 246 2.49 25.09 -16.51
CA PRO A 246 3.81 25.73 -16.44
C PRO A 246 3.99 26.56 -15.17
N HIS A 247 5.23 26.99 -14.92
CA HIS A 247 5.56 27.91 -13.83
C HIS A 247 4.77 29.23 -13.94
N TRP A 248 4.55 29.91 -12.82
CA TRP A 248 3.72 31.11 -12.73
C TRP A 248 4.11 32.24 -13.70
N GLU A 249 5.37 32.33 -14.05
CA GLU A 249 5.89 33.37 -14.96
C GLU A 249 5.29 33.28 -16.36
N VAL A 250 5.02 32.02 -16.84
CA VAL A 250 4.44 31.73 -18.15
C VAL A 250 3.06 31.09 -18.06
N ALA A 251 2.44 31.14 -16.88
CA ALA A 251 1.12 30.61 -16.66
C ALA A 251 0.07 31.33 -17.53
N PRO A 252 -0.99 30.61 -18.00
CA PRO A 252 -2.06 31.21 -18.77
C PRO A 252 -2.70 32.38 -18.04
N LYS A 253 -2.92 33.49 -18.74
CA LYS A 253 -3.60 34.68 -18.21
C LYS A 253 -4.81 35.02 -19.09
N PRO A 254 -5.91 35.57 -18.52
CA PRO A 254 -7.00 36.03 -19.30
C PRO A 254 -6.56 37.19 -20.20
N VAL A 255 -7.06 37.22 -21.42
CA VAL A 255 -6.89 38.40 -22.31
C VAL A 255 -7.69 39.53 -21.68
N ARG A 256 -7.00 40.51 -21.10
CA ARG A 256 -7.65 41.76 -20.63
C ARG A 256 -7.91 42.61 -21.85
N ARG A 257 -9.19 42.86 -22.12
CA ARG A 257 -9.66 43.84 -23.11
C ARG A 257 -9.50 45.25 -22.56
#